data_3bbcb9df9b5ac75e5a8b2f23744dc142
#
_entry.id   3bbcb9df9b5ac75e5a8b2f23744dc142
#
_cell.length_a   1.000
_cell.length_b   1.000
_cell.length_c   1.000
_cell.angle_alpha   90.00
_cell.angle_beta   90.00
_cell.angle_gamma   90.00
#
_symmetry.space_group_name_H-M   'P 1'
#
loop_
_entity.id
_entity.type
_entity.pdbx_description
1 polymer ?
#
loop_
_entity_poly.entity_id
_entity_poly.type
_entity_poly.pdbx_seq_one_letter_code
_entity_poly.pdbx_strand_id
1 'polypeptide(L)'
;MTEVRSNPPKTLETPENMHRGIALVLLPGYGSQQTTIDQNESKGLINSPHVDRGFVVATVLGWLHQAGLDVKRMAPAFRLCVWPETWESQALHGPQMVNALVKQSEAFIEEMNDTQPALIVLVSCYLHDALLVPEIENALEPALGKPLMPPTRLCNTRLRAQAQRWERALVISLPIPSQRTTPAFVEALTNELKHWLNQDG
;
A
#
# COMPACT_ATOMS: atom_id res chain seq x y z
N MET A 1 -35.61 -23.74 28.36
CA MET A 1 -35.48 -23.06 27.02
C MET A 1 -34.70 -21.79 27.22
N THR A 2 -33.43 -21.84 26.90
CA THR A 2 -32.49 -20.71 27.12
C THR A 2 -32.34 -20.01 25.77
N GLU A 3 -32.89 -18.79 25.66
CA GLU A 3 -32.73 -17.95 24.49
C GLU A 3 -31.24 -17.55 24.34
N VAL A 4 -30.63 -18.04 23.28
CA VAL A 4 -29.32 -17.56 22.82
C VAL A 4 -29.56 -16.21 22.17
N ARG A 5 -29.26 -15.14 22.89
CA ARG A 5 -29.17 -13.79 22.30
C ARG A 5 -27.97 -13.75 21.38
N SER A 6 -28.22 -13.85 20.09
CA SER A 6 -27.22 -13.52 19.07
C SER A 6 -27.00 -12.01 19.12
N ASN A 7 -25.80 -11.59 19.55
CA ASN A 7 -25.36 -10.20 19.35
C ASN A 7 -25.30 -9.93 17.84
N PRO A 8 -25.86 -8.82 17.37
CA PRO A 8 -25.69 -8.43 15.98
C PRO A 8 -24.19 -8.20 15.70
N PRO A 9 -23.72 -8.51 14.49
CA PRO A 9 -22.34 -8.26 14.12
C PRO A 9 -22.04 -6.76 14.33
N LYS A 10 -20.98 -6.47 15.05
CA LYS A 10 -20.45 -5.11 15.19
C LYS A 10 -20.00 -4.65 13.82
N THR A 11 -20.80 -3.85 13.18
CA THR A 11 -20.42 -3.11 11.96
C THR A 11 -19.19 -2.28 12.25
N LEU A 12 -18.30 -2.19 11.28
CA LEU A 12 -17.08 -1.33 11.21
C LEU A 12 -17.41 0.16 11.28
N GLU A 13 -18.26 0.56 12.19
CA GLU A 13 -18.64 1.94 12.44
C GLU A 13 -18.03 2.49 13.73
N THR A 14 -16.82 2.18 14.04
CA THR A 14 -16.22 2.94 15.12
C THR A 14 -15.35 4.05 14.53
N PRO A 15 -15.79 5.28 14.64
CA PRO A 15 -14.98 6.46 14.32
C PRO A 15 -13.59 6.41 14.96
N GLU A 16 -13.46 5.71 16.07
CA GLU A 16 -12.22 5.56 16.83
C GLU A 16 -11.11 4.83 16.06
N ASN A 17 -11.41 3.81 15.26
CA ASN A 17 -10.38 3.17 14.44
C ASN A 17 -9.99 3.99 13.21
N MET A 18 -10.86 4.86 12.73
CA MET A 18 -10.57 5.76 11.60
C MET A 18 -9.67 6.95 11.97
N HIS A 19 -9.52 7.29 13.24
CA HIS A 19 -8.59 8.34 13.67
C HIS A 19 -7.12 8.02 13.36
N ARG A 20 -6.80 6.76 13.11
CA ARG A 20 -5.45 6.30 12.80
C ARG A 20 -5.08 6.44 11.32
N GLY A 21 -6.06 6.65 10.44
CA GLY A 21 -5.88 7.03 9.05
C GLY A 21 -5.31 5.97 8.11
N ILE A 22 -4.95 6.45 6.92
CA ILE A 22 -4.35 5.67 5.83
C ILE A 22 -2.97 6.19 5.53
N ALA A 23 -1.99 5.30 5.45
CA ALA A 23 -0.69 5.57 4.86
C ALA A 23 -0.62 4.96 3.45
N LEU A 24 -0.45 5.79 2.44
CA LEU A 24 -0.15 5.36 1.07
C LEU A 24 1.35 5.49 0.85
N VAL A 25 2.04 4.38 0.61
CA VAL A 25 3.49 4.30 0.51
C VAL A 25 3.92 4.03 -0.93
N LEU A 26 4.74 4.91 -1.46
CA LEU A 26 5.26 4.84 -2.82
C LEU A 26 6.77 4.63 -2.82
N LEU A 27 7.28 4.00 -3.88
CA LEU A 27 8.72 4.06 -4.19
C LEU A 27 9.11 5.47 -4.68
N PRO A 28 10.32 5.94 -4.40
CA PRO A 28 10.85 7.16 -5.00
C PRO A 28 10.98 6.99 -6.53
N GLY A 29 10.98 8.12 -7.24
CA GLY A 29 11.01 8.11 -8.71
C GLY A 29 9.64 8.15 -9.38
N TYR A 30 8.56 7.90 -8.64
CA TYR A 30 7.22 8.23 -9.12
C TYR A 30 6.93 9.71 -8.85
N GLY A 31 7.16 10.55 -9.85
CA GLY A 31 6.79 11.96 -9.81
C GLY A 31 7.87 12.93 -9.37
N SER A 32 9.13 12.55 -9.29
CA SER A 32 10.23 13.52 -9.20
C SER A 32 10.82 13.79 -10.57
N GLN A 33 10.09 14.52 -11.43
CA GLN A 33 10.72 15.30 -12.50
C GLN A 33 10.10 16.67 -12.55
N GLN A 34 10.89 17.65 -12.10
CA GLN A 34 10.95 18.91 -12.80
C GLN A 34 11.33 18.57 -14.25
N THR A 35 10.38 18.76 -15.13
CA THR A 35 10.56 18.64 -16.58
C THR A 35 11.53 19.70 -17.05
N THR A 36 12.80 19.36 -17.12
CA THR A 36 13.69 19.96 -18.10
C THR A 36 13.51 19.12 -19.35
N ILE A 37 12.70 19.62 -20.27
CA ILE A 37 12.54 19.06 -21.61
C ILE A 37 13.85 19.39 -22.36
N ASP A 38 14.82 18.51 -22.28
CA ASP A 38 15.86 18.43 -23.29
C ASP A 38 15.37 17.57 -24.46
N GLN A 39 14.87 18.28 -25.47
CA GLN A 39 14.48 17.73 -26.77
C GLN A 39 15.70 17.36 -27.61
N ASN A 40 16.54 16.44 -27.19
CA ASN A 40 17.50 15.82 -28.12
C ASN A 40 18.10 14.58 -27.47
N GLU A 41 17.45 13.43 -27.71
CA GLU A 41 18.13 12.14 -27.95
C GLU A 41 17.11 11.05 -28.21
N SER A 42 16.63 11.03 -29.43
CA SER A 42 16.00 9.86 -30.01
C SER A 42 17.07 8.83 -30.33
N LYS A 43 17.11 7.71 -29.59
CA LYS A 43 17.29 6.34 -30.08
C LYS A 43 17.58 5.36 -28.93
N GLY A 44 16.63 4.48 -28.67
CA GLY A 44 16.97 3.11 -28.31
C GLY A 44 17.25 2.78 -26.86
N LEU A 45 16.37 3.15 -25.92
CA LEU A 45 16.17 2.36 -24.70
C LEU A 45 14.68 2.40 -24.37
N ILE A 46 14.13 1.23 -23.98
CA ILE A 46 12.75 1.11 -23.52
C ILE A 46 12.64 1.97 -22.26
N ASN A 47 12.29 3.23 -22.45
CA ASN A 47 11.96 4.14 -21.35
C ASN A 47 10.74 3.56 -20.64
N SER A 48 10.91 3.10 -19.40
CA SER A 48 9.80 2.93 -18.48
C SER A 48 9.06 4.27 -18.47
N PRO A 49 7.78 4.32 -18.85
CA PRO A 49 7.04 5.57 -18.83
C PRO A 49 7.14 6.13 -17.41
N HIS A 50 7.60 7.36 -17.26
CA HIS A 50 7.56 8.07 -16.00
C HIS A 50 6.11 8.20 -15.57
N VAL A 51 5.68 7.33 -14.65
CA VAL A 51 4.32 7.37 -14.15
C VAL A 51 4.24 8.53 -13.18
N ASP A 52 3.44 9.54 -13.52
CA ASP A 52 3.20 10.69 -12.65
C ASP A 52 2.69 10.23 -11.28
N ARG A 53 3.28 10.74 -10.20
CA ARG A 53 2.86 10.47 -8.82
C ARG A 53 1.38 10.76 -8.61
N GLY A 54 0.88 11.86 -9.15
CA GLY A 54 -0.52 12.22 -9.07
C GLY A 54 -1.43 11.18 -9.73
N PHE A 55 -1.02 10.64 -10.87
CA PHE A 55 -1.74 9.55 -11.54
C PHE A 55 -1.75 8.27 -10.70
N VAL A 56 -0.62 7.88 -10.10
CA VAL A 56 -0.54 6.68 -9.24
C VAL A 56 -1.47 6.83 -8.05
N VAL A 57 -1.36 7.94 -7.33
CA VAL A 57 -2.18 8.22 -6.16
C VAL A 57 -3.67 8.23 -6.52
N ALA A 58 -4.07 8.98 -7.56
CA ALA A 58 -5.47 9.06 -7.99
C ALA A 58 -6.02 7.69 -8.41
N THR A 59 -5.24 6.90 -9.13
CA THR A 59 -5.64 5.57 -9.57
C THR A 59 -5.83 4.61 -8.41
N VAL A 60 -4.87 4.55 -7.48
CA VAL A 60 -4.94 3.68 -6.29
C VAL A 60 -6.11 4.09 -5.40
N LEU A 61 -6.30 5.39 -5.15
CA LEU A 61 -7.45 5.88 -4.39
C LEU A 61 -8.78 5.54 -5.09
N GLY A 62 -8.81 5.58 -6.43
CA GLY A 62 -9.96 5.13 -7.21
C GLY A 62 -10.27 3.63 -7.01
N TRP A 63 -9.27 2.77 -6.95
CA TRP A 63 -9.47 1.34 -6.65
C TRP A 63 -9.99 1.12 -5.23
N LEU A 64 -9.43 1.81 -4.25
CA LEU A 64 -9.90 1.75 -2.85
C LEU A 64 -11.35 2.25 -2.72
N HIS A 65 -11.68 3.33 -3.41
CA HIS A 65 -13.05 3.86 -3.43
C HIS A 65 -14.04 2.86 -4.07
N GLN A 66 -13.68 2.24 -5.19
CA GLN A 66 -14.49 1.17 -5.81
C GLN A 66 -14.64 -0.05 -4.90
N ALA A 67 -13.65 -0.32 -4.06
CA ALA A 67 -13.71 -1.34 -3.02
C ALA A 67 -14.56 -0.95 -1.80
N GLY A 68 -15.17 0.24 -1.80
CA GLY A 68 -16.07 0.70 -0.74
C GLY A 68 -15.42 1.55 0.34
N LEU A 69 -14.13 1.89 0.19
CA LEU A 69 -13.47 2.79 1.13
C LEU A 69 -13.91 4.24 0.90
N ASP A 70 -14.45 4.90 1.92
CA ASP A 70 -14.80 6.32 1.82
C ASP A 70 -13.56 7.22 1.96
N VAL A 71 -12.85 7.35 0.84
CA VAL A 71 -11.61 8.15 0.78
C VAL A 71 -11.82 9.61 1.21
N LYS A 72 -13.02 10.17 1.02
CA LYS A 72 -13.31 11.56 1.42
C LYS A 72 -13.40 11.70 2.93
N ARG A 73 -14.00 10.74 3.62
CA ARG A 73 -14.04 10.70 5.08
C ARG A 73 -12.65 10.51 5.68
N MET A 74 -11.78 9.81 4.99
CA MET A 74 -10.42 9.50 5.47
C MET A 74 -9.39 10.57 5.08
N ALA A 75 -9.76 11.57 4.26
CA ALA A 75 -8.86 12.63 3.82
C ALA A 75 -8.09 13.34 4.94
N PRO A 76 -8.70 13.67 6.11
CA PRO A 76 -7.99 14.33 7.21
C PRO A 76 -6.84 13.49 7.82
N ALA A 77 -6.94 12.16 7.71
CA ALA A 77 -5.98 11.21 8.26
C ALA A 77 -5.18 10.47 7.17
N PHE A 78 -5.21 10.99 5.94
CA PHE A 78 -4.45 10.44 4.82
C PHE A 78 -3.00 10.94 4.85
N ARG A 79 -2.06 10.01 4.76
CA ARG A 79 -0.62 10.28 4.66
C ARG A 79 -0.07 9.70 3.37
N LEU A 80 0.73 10.50 2.67
CA LEU A 80 1.49 10.05 1.52
C LEU A 80 2.96 9.92 1.92
N CYS A 81 3.45 8.70 1.98
CA CYS A 81 4.81 8.37 2.37
C CYS A 81 5.63 7.94 1.14
N VAL A 82 6.91 8.21 1.14
CA VAL A 82 7.85 7.71 0.13
C VAL A 82 8.92 6.90 0.86
N TRP A 83 9.09 5.65 0.46
CA TRP A 83 10.10 4.77 1.03
C TRP A 83 10.95 4.16 -0.07
N PRO A 84 12.26 4.39 -0.06
CA PRO A 84 13.03 5.30 0.78
C PRO A 84 12.82 6.76 0.36
N GLU A 85 13.17 7.71 1.22
CA GLU A 85 13.03 9.15 0.91
C GLU A 85 13.92 9.59 -0.26
N THR A 86 15.12 9.03 -0.32
CA THR A 86 16.09 9.31 -1.37
C THR A 86 16.44 8.04 -2.13
N TRP A 87 16.53 8.14 -3.44
CA TRP A 87 16.91 7.06 -4.32
C TRP A 87 18.09 7.45 -5.17
N GLU A 88 19.24 6.87 -4.91
CA GLU A 88 20.34 6.94 -5.86
C GLU A 88 20.01 6.09 -7.09
N SER A 89 20.02 6.71 -8.26
CA SER A 89 19.43 6.26 -9.53
C SER A 89 20.09 5.00 -10.13
N GLN A 90 20.06 3.89 -9.41
CA GLN A 90 20.44 2.60 -9.98
C GLN A 90 19.17 1.79 -10.24
N ALA A 91 19.09 1.17 -11.40
CA ALA A 91 18.02 0.24 -11.75
C ALA A 91 18.13 -1.04 -10.90
N LEU A 92 17.73 -0.95 -9.62
CA LEU A 92 17.73 -2.09 -8.71
C LEU A 92 16.51 -2.98 -8.99
N HIS A 93 16.72 -4.29 -8.95
CA HIS A 93 15.66 -5.28 -9.15
C HIS A 93 15.78 -6.40 -8.12
N GLY A 94 14.64 -7.04 -7.83
CA GLY A 94 14.59 -8.20 -6.98
C GLY A 94 15.19 -7.97 -5.58
N PRO A 95 16.06 -8.88 -5.09
CA PRO A 95 16.63 -8.80 -3.74
C PRO A 95 17.44 -7.54 -3.47
N GLN A 96 18.08 -6.96 -4.50
CA GLN A 96 18.85 -5.71 -4.34
C GLN A 96 17.94 -4.54 -3.98
N MET A 97 16.74 -4.50 -4.57
CA MET A 97 15.71 -3.51 -4.25
C MET A 97 15.28 -3.64 -2.79
N VAL A 98 14.95 -4.85 -2.36
CA VAL A 98 14.53 -5.12 -0.97
C VAL A 98 15.63 -4.71 0.01
N ASN A 99 16.89 -5.10 -0.24
CA ASN A 99 18.01 -4.73 0.62
C ASN A 99 18.22 -3.21 0.70
N ALA A 100 18.02 -2.48 -0.40
CA ALA A 100 18.12 -1.02 -0.41
C ALA A 100 16.99 -0.38 0.41
N LEU A 101 15.77 -0.89 0.31
CA LEU A 101 14.63 -0.46 1.12
C LEU A 101 14.88 -0.69 2.62
N VAL A 102 15.38 -1.87 2.98
CA VAL A 102 15.69 -2.20 4.39
C VAL A 102 16.74 -1.24 4.96
N LYS A 103 17.80 -0.96 4.19
CA LYS A 103 18.87 -0.03 4.64
C LYS A 103 18.40 1.41 4.83
N GLN A 104 17.31 1.81 4.22
CA GLN A 104 16.76 3.17 4.26
C GLN A 104 15.34 3.18 4.83
N SER A 105 15.09 2.38 5.85
CA SER A 105 13.76 2.21 6.44
C SER A 105 13.49 3.10 7.65
N GLU A 106 14.50 3.78 8.20
CA GLU A 106 14.41 4.50 9.46
C GLU A 106 13.27 5.53 9.45
N ALA A 107 13.26 6.44 8.50
CA ALA A 107 12.22 7.46 8.37
C ALA A 107 10.82 6.85 8.15
N PHE A 108 10.72 5.76 7.39
CA PHE A 108 9.47 5.04 7.21
C PHE A 108 8.96 4.41 8.52
N ILE A 109 9.85 3.79 9.29
CA ILE A 109 9.52 3.17 10.58
C ILE A 109 9.07 4.24 11.57
N GLU A 110 9.79 5.37 11.65
CA GLU A 110 9.43 6.51 12.50
C GLU A 110 8.03 7.03 12.14
N GLU A 111 7.76 7.31 10.86
CA GLU A 111 6.46 7.79 10.39
C GLU A 111 5.33 6.80 10.74
N MET A 112 5.54 5.49 10.57
CA MET A 112 4.54 4.48 10.92
C MET A 112 4.32 4.39 12.42
N ASN A 113 5.38 4.50 13.23
CA ASN A 113 5.27 4.47 14.70
C ASN A 113 4.58 5.72 15.25
N ASP A 114 4.80 6.88 14.65
CA ASP A 114 4.19 8.13 15.06
C ASP A 114 2.71 8.23 14.67
N THR A 115 2.38 7.80 13.45
CA THR A 115 1.03 7.94 12.90
C THR A 115 0.13 6.74 13.19
N GLN A 116 0.71 5.56 13.40
CA GLN A 116 0.02 4.29 13.68
C GLN A 116 -1.20 4.07 12.76
N PRO A 117 -1.05 4.07 11.44
CA PRO A 117 -2.18 4.00 10.52
C PRO A 117 -2.96 2.69 10.65
N ALA A 118 -4.29 2.77 10.49
CA ALA A 118 -5.15 1.58 10.47
C ALA A 118 -5.05 0.82 9.14
N LEU A 119 -4.72 1.53 8.05
CA LEU A 119 -4.53 0.96 6.73
C LEU A 119 -3.22 1.46 6.13
N ILE A 120 -2.38 0.52 5.70
CA ILE A 120 -1.16 0.82 4.93
C ILE A 120 -1.33 0.25 3.52
N VAL A 121 -1.19 1.10 2.52
CA VAL A 121 -1.25 0.71 1.12
C VAL A 121 0.13 0.88 0.49
N LEU A 122 0.79 -0.22 0.21
CA LEU A 122 2.12 -0.28 -0.39
C LEU A 122 1.98 -0.40 -1.92
N VAL A 123 2.44 0.59 -2.67
CA VAL A 123 2.33 0.57 -4.13
C VAL A 123 3.63 0.03 -4.74
N SER A 124 3.93 -1.19 -4.43
CA SER A 124 4.96 -2.05 -5.05
C SER A 124 5.05 -3.37 -4.28
N CYS A 125 5.27 -4.48 -4.95
CA CYS A 125 5.58 -5.74 -4.28
C CYS A 125 6.92 -5.70 -3.50
N TYR A 126 7.88 -4.89 -3.92
CA TYR A 126 9.15 -4.75 -3.23
C TYR A 126 9.02 -4.08 -1.86
N LEU A 127 8.11 -3.10 -1.72
CA LEU A 127 7.79 -2.49 -0.43
C LEU A 127 7.23 -3.53 0.54
N HIS A 128 6.37 -4.40 0.05
CA HIS A 128 5.82 -5.47 0.87
C HIS A 128 6.88 -6.52 1.24
N ASP A 129 7.73 -6.91 0.28
CA ASP A 129 8.81 -7.86 0.55
C ASP A 129 9.82 -7.29 1.57
N ALA A 130 10.08 -5.97 1.54
CA ALA A 130 10.91 -5.30 2.53
C ALA A 130 10.24 -5.23 3.91
N LEU A 131 8.93 -5.00 3.97
CA LEU A 131 8.18 -4.98 5.22
C LEU A 131 8.22 -6.34 5.95
N LEU A 132 8.29 -7.45 5.20
CA LEU A 132 8.36 -8.80 5.75
C LEU A 132 9.77 -9.22 6.21
N VAL A 133 10.79 -8.37 6.04
CA VAL A 133 12.11 -8.64 6.59
C VAL A 133 12.05 -8.51 8.11
N PRO A 134 12.56 -9.48 8.89
CA PRO A 134 12.37 -9.53 10.34
C PRO A 134 12.77 -8.25 11.08
N GLU A 135 13.80 -7.54 10.62
CA GLU A 135 14.25 -6.29 11.20
C GLU A 135 13.18 -5.19 11.08
N ILE A 136 12.50 -5.12 9.94
CA ILE A 136 11.44 -4.13 9.67
C ILE A 136 10.14 -4.55 10.38
N GLU A 137 9.77 -5.82 10.29
CA GLU A 137 8.60 -6.37 10.96
C GLU A 137 8.64 -6.09 12.47
N ASN A 138 9.76 -6.40 13.12
CA ASN A 138 9.96 -6.15 14.55
C ASN A 138 9.93 -4.66 14.89
N ALA A 139 10.52 -3.80 14.05
CA ALA A 139 10.54 -2.36 14.27
C ALA A 139 9.15 -1.71 14.10
N LEU A 140 8.24 -2.33 13.35
CA LEU A 140 6.86 -1.89 13.14
C LEU A 140 5.87 -2.48 14.16
N GLU A 141 6.26 -3.44 14.98
CA GLU A 141 5.39 -4.03 16.01
C GLU A 141 4.76 -2.97 16.94
N PRO A 142 5.46 -1.91 17.38
CA PRO A 142 4.84 -0.84 18.17
C PRO A 142 3.68 -0.13 17.49
N ALA A 143 3.73 0.03 16.16
CA ALA A 143 2.68 0.68 15.38
C ALA A 143 1.55 -0.28 14.98
N LEU A 144 1.91 -1.43 14.43
CA LEU A 144 0.98 -2.33 13.75
C LEU A 144 0.51 -3.51 14.63
N GLY A 145 1.21 -3.79 15.72
CA GLY A 145 1.08 -5.05 16.46
C GLY A 145 1.77 -6.19 15.71
N LYS A 146 1.44 -7.42 16.07
CA LYS A 146 1.97 -8.62 15.40
C LYS A 146 1.15 -8.98 14.17
N PRO A 147 1.78 -9.58 13.14
CA PRO A 147 1.00 -10.13 12.03
C PRO A 147 0.14 -11.30 12.53
N LEU A 148 -1.16 -11.25 12.23
CA LEU A 148 -2.13 -12.28 12.63
C LEU A 148 -2.17 -13.45 11.65
N MET A 149 -1.69 -13.24 10.44
CA MET A 149 -1.67 -14.23 9.38
C MET A 149 -0.59 -13.92 8.34
N PRO A 150 -0.13 -14.93 7.58
CA PRO A 150 0.77 -14.68 6.46
C PRO A 150 0.08 -13.85 5.38
N PRO A 151 0.86 -13.15 4.52
CA PRO A 151 0.32 -12.42 3.38
C PRO A 151 -0.54 -13.31 2.48
N THR A 152 -1.74 -12.85 2.18
CA THR A 152 -2.69 -13.55 1.32
C THR A 152 -2.79 -12.85 -0.04
N ARG A 153 -2.74 -13.61 -1.11
CA ARG A 153 -2.87 -13.09 -2.46
C ARG A 153 -4.32 -12.69 -2.73
N LEU A 154 -4.53 -11.43 -3.18
CA LEU A 154 -5.88 -10.89 -3.41
C LEU A 154 -6.52 -11.36 -4.72
N CYS A 155 -5.72 -11.64 -5.74
CA CYS A 155 -6.26 -12.10 -7.02
C CYS A 155 -5.29 -13.04 -7.74
N ASN A 156 -5.85 -14.01 -8.46
CA ASN A 156 -5.06 -14.99 -9.21
C ASN A 156 -4.67 -14.48 -10.60
N THR A 157 -3.86 -13.41 -10.65
CA THR A 157 -3.36 -12.79 -11.86
C THR A 157 -1.83 -12.77 -11.88
N ARG A 158 -1.23 -12.35 -13.00
CA ARG A 158 0.24 -12.18 -13.07
C ARG A 158 0.73 -10.99 -12.23
N LEU A 159 -0.15 -10.01 -11.98
CA LEU A 159 0.18 -8.88 -11.12
C LEU A 159 0.05 -9.31 -9.65
N ARG A 160 1.05 -8.95 -8.85
CA ARG A 160 1.08 -9.30 -7.44
C ARG A 160 0.34 -8.25 -6.63
N ALA A 161 -0.80 -8.66 -6.07
CA ALA A 161 -1.54 -7.90 -5.06
C ALA A 161 -1.77 -8.80 -3.86
N GLN A 162 -1.53 -8.29 -2.66
CA GLN A 162 -1.57 -9.06 -1.42
C GLN A 162 -2.18 -8.24 -0.30
N ALA A 163 -2.77 -8.91 0.70
CA ALA A 163 -3.19 -8.31 1.94
C ALA A 163 -2.65 -9.13 3.12
N GLN A 164 -2.36 -8.45 4.21
CA GLN A 164 -1.92 -9.04 5.46
C GLN A 164 -2.56 -8.31 6.62
N ARG A 165 -3.18 -9.07 7.52
CA ARG A 165 -3.76 -8.52 8.75
C ARG A 165 -2.74 -8.54 9.86
N TRP A 166 -2.62 -7.40 10.53
CA TRP A 166 -1.88 -7.21 11.76
C TRP A 166 -2.87 -6.92 12.89
N GLU A 167 -2.45 -7.02 14.14
CA GLU A 167 -3.33 -6.78 15.30
C GLU A 167 -4.01 -5.41 15.26
N ARG A 168 -3.35 -4.41 14.71
CA ARG A 168 -3.80 -3.02 14.72
C ARG A 168 -3.93 -2.38 13.35
N ALA A 169 -3.59 -3.08 12.28
CA ALA A 169 -3.60 -2.52 10.94
C ALA A 169 -3.90 -3.57 9.87
N LEU A 170 -4.42 -3.13 8.74
CA LEU A 170 -4.46 -3.87 7.50
C LEU A 170 -3.37 -3.35 6.57
N VAL A 171 -2.50 -4.23 6.11
CA VAL A 171 -1.48 -3.91 5.11
C VAL A 171 -1.91 -4.49 3.76
N ILE A 172 -1.99 -3.64 2.75
CA ILE A 172 -2.33 -4.02 1.37
C ILE A 172 -1.17 -3.66 0.47
N SER A 173 -0.71 -4.60 -0.33
CA SER A 173 0.26 -4.35 -1.39
C SER A 173 -0.42 -4.41 -2.74
N LEU A 174 -0.27 -3.36 -3.52
CA LEU A 174 -0.83 -3.20 -4.85
C LEU A 174 0.27 -3.07 -5.90
N PRO A 175 0.03 -3.55 -7.12
CA PRO A 175 0.96 -3.29 -8.21
C PRO A 175 0.92 -1.80 -8.57
N ILE A 176 2.02 -1.32 -9.13
CA ILE A 176 2.08 0.03 -9.70
C ILE A 176 1.10 0.09 -10.88
N PRO A 177 0.19 1.09 -10.91
CA PRO A 177 -0.69 1.31 -12.04
C PRO A 177 0.10 1.46 -13.35
N SER A 178 -0.24 0.67 -14.34
CA SER A 178 0.44 0.62 -15.64
C SER A 178 -0.51 0.08 -16.70
N GLN A 179 -0.06 0.01 -17.95
CA GLN A 179 -0.81 -0.62 -19.02
C GLN A 179 -1.14 -2.11 -18.77
N ARG A 180 -0.45 -2.74 -17.81
CA ARG A 180 -0.73 -4.13 -17.39
C ARG A 180 -1.89 -4.25 -16.41
N THR A 181 -2.34 -3.15 -15.82
CA THR A 181 -3.50 -3.11 -14.92
C THR A 181 -4.78 -3.03 -15.74
N THR A 182 -5.21 -4.15 -16.26
CA THR A 182 -6.42 -4.26 -17.10
C THR A 182 -7.70 -4.03 -16.28
N PRO A 183 -8.82 -3.64 -16.91
CA PRO A 183 -10.12 -3.53 -16.24
C PRO A 183 -10.52 -4.82 -15.49
N ALA A 184 -10.31 -5.98 -16.09
CA ALA A 184 -10.59 -7.27 -15.42
C ALA A 184 -9.74 -7.50 -14.16
N PHE A 185 -8.46 -7.05 -14.17
CA PHE A 185 -7.64 -7.08 -12.97
C PHE A 185 -8.20 -6.16 -11.89
N VAL A 186 -8.58 -4.93 -12.25
CA VAL A 186 -9.13 -3.94 -11.31
C VAL A 186 -10.44 -4.45 -10.69
N GLU A 187 -11.32 -5.03 -11.50
CA GLU A 187 -12.57 -5.62 -11.00
C GLU A 187 -12.32 -6.77 -10.01
N ALA A 188 -11.45 -7.71 -10.36
CA ALA A 188 -11.08 -8.80 -9.45
C ALA A 188 -10.46 -8.27 -8.16
N LEU A 189 -9.53 -7.32 -8.27
CA LEU A 189 -8.88 -6.69 -7.13
C LEU A 189 -9.87 -5.98 -6.21
N THR A 190 -10.76 -5.15 -6.76
CA THR A 190 -11.72 -4.37 -5.95
C THR A 190 -12.75 -5.25 -5.28
N ASN A 191 -13.15 -6.37 -5.89
CA ASN A 191 -14.05 -7.34 -5.27
C ASN A 191 -13.38 -8.02 -4.05
N GLU A 192 -12.12 -8.43 -4.18
CA GLU A 192 -11.38 -8.99 -3.04
C GLU A 192 -11.11 -7.95 -1.96
N LEU A 193 -10.73 -6.72 -2.33
CA LEU A 193 -10.53 -5.64 -1.37
C LEU A 193 -11.78 -5.33 -0.58
N LYS A 194 -12.97 -5.35 -1.19
CA LYS A 194 -14.25 -5.21 -0.46
C LYS A 194 -14.37 -6.21 0.66
N HIS A 195 -14.01 -7.46 0.38
CA HIS A 195 -14.07 -8.53 1.37
C HIS A 195 -13.12 -8.23 2.54
N TRP A 196 -11.87 -7.87 2.24
CA TRP A 196 -10.87 -7.55 3.25
C TRP A 196 -11.20 -6.32 4.09
N LEU A 197 -11.72 -5.28 3.46
CA LEU A 197 -12.10 -4.02 4.13
C LEU A 197 -13.36 -4.19 5.01
N ASN A 198 -14.21 -5.19 4.72
CA ASN A 198 -15.45 -5.43 5.45
C ASN A 198 -15.35 -6.58 6.49
N GLN A 199 -14.22 -7.25 6.60
CA GLN A 199 -14.03 -8.37 7.55
C GLN A 199 -13.80 -7.94 9.01
N ASP A 200 -13.77 -6.66 9.32
CA ASP A 200 -13.60 -6.16 10.70
C ASP A 200 -14.94 -5.87 11.41
N GLY A 201 -16.02 -6.52 10.96
CA GLY A 201 -17.33 -6.47 11.61
C GLY A 201 -17.52 -7.62 12.62
#